data_bf4e1f3b127fc45544b7e5e5ca7c5cd1
#
_entry.id   bf4e1f3b127fc45544b7e5e5ca7c5cd1
#
_cell.length_a   1.000
_cell.length_b   1.000
_cell.length_c   1.000
_cell.angle_alpha   90.00
_cell.angle_beta   90.00
_cell.angle_gamma   90.00
#
_symmetry.space_group_name_H-M   'P 1'
#
loop_
_entity.id
_entity.type
_entity.pdbx_description
1 polymer ?
#
loop_
_entity_poly.entity_id
_entity_poly.type
_entity_poly.pdbx_seq_one_letter_code
_entity_poly.pdbx_strand_id
1 'polypeptide(L)'
;MQGSILFNGNVVREADFITRFQDRILSSNHEDPAIRASRKVVMITAAWKKEEYDEGHIRSALNGIGVASRYEGGYDANIQTLAVYHEFNSLRARETELYRLYHAKQEVIKQVKQFYRRKNSQLVHLLKEQSQLLKQSFPETTLGKVLDYPVQSTRKDLSLLSQRELQFHYWCQDIQETMKSISANDAKMVDICNELDLSFQASSGVMQNPLYRELKRRLEERLLSANSIFIFGGFVAVLYNRLNFFKLKGALVEALRRGTNFYTVSAGTGVLCNSIILYNDYAEDRHVASDFEFFENGFGLVTEVQVFPHCMDRIKTDDPDNLAYLAHRFQASCCVGMNQESYLLMETVSEAGQKRERFTSVGEKDGVYVFDRFGRKVLKKMGEEVALR
;
A
#
# COMPACT_ATOMS: atom_id res chain seq x y z
N MET A 1 21.65 10.86 -2.99
CA MET A 1 21.03 10.59 -1.68
C MET A 1 19.61 10.15 -1.94
N GLN A 2 19.04 9.32 -1.09
CA GLN A 2 17.62 8.99 -1.14
C GLN A 2 16.98 9.42 0.18
N GLY A 3 15.72 9.85 0.15
CA GLY A 3 14.91 10.07 1.34
C GLY A 3 14.62 8.74 2.06
N SER A 4 13.92 8.84 3.16
CA SER A 4 13.45 7.67 3.93
C SER A 4 11.93 7.60 3.93
N ILE A 5 11.39 6.41 4.19
CA ILE A 5 9.95 6.23 4.40
C ILE A 5 9.74 5.64 5.79
N LEU A 6 8.97 6.32 6.62
CA LEU A 6 8.50 5.82 7.88
C LEU A 6 7.04 5.36 7.72
N PHE A 7 6.85 4.05 7.75
CA PHE A 7 5.53 3.43 7.72
C PHE A 7 4.96 3.32 9.12
N ASN A 8 3.67 3.54 9.24
CA ASN A 8 2.91 3.32 10.47
C ASN A 8 1.63 2.53 10.20
N GLY A 9 1.34 1.57 11.06
CA GLY A 9 0.12 0.76 10.97
C GLY A 9 -1.14 1.52 11.29
N ASN A 10 -1.11 2.31 12.35
CA ASN A 10 -2.12 3.25 12.77
C ASN A 10 -1.57 4.14 13.89
N VAL A 11 -2.05 5.36 14.01
CA VAL A 11 -1.71 6.26 15.13
C VAL A 11 -2.91 6.44 16.06
N VAL A 12 -2.65 6.58 17.34
CA VAL A 12 -3.69 6.98 18.32
C VAL A 12 -3.94 8.47 18.19
N ARG A 13 -2.83 9.23 18.14
CA ARG A 13 -2.84 10.69 17.95
C ARG A 13 -1.69 11.07 17.04
N GLU A 14 -1.99 11.84 16.02
CA GLU A 14 -0.99 12.34 15.07
C GLU A 14 0.08 13.21 15.75
N ALA A 15 -0.31 13.96 16.80
CA ALA A 15 0.61 14.77 17.59
C ALA A 15 1.71 13.92 18.28
N ASP A 16 1.35 12.77 18.83
CA ASP A 16 2.32 11.87 19.48
C ASP A 16 3.28 11.27 18.45
N PHE A 17 2.79 10.92 17.27
CA PHE A 17 3.60 10.47 16.14
C PHE A 17 4.61 11.55 15.70
N ILE A 18 4.16 12.78 15.53
CA ILE A 18 5.00 13.92 15.15
C ILE A 18 6.08 14.20 16.20
N THR A 19 5.70 14.24 17.48
CA THR A 19 6.64 14.47 18.58
C THR A 19 7.68 13.38 18.70
N ARG A 20 7.29 12.11 18.55
CA ARG A 20 8.19 10.95 18.60
C ARG A 20 9.28 11.00 17.54
N PHE A 21 8.96 11.44 16.33
CA PHE A 21 9.88 11.48 15.21
C PHE A 21 10.37 12.89 14.88
N GLN A 22 10.30 13.84 15.82
CA GLN A 22 10.66 15.25 15.64
C GLN A 22 12.05 15.43 15.04
N ASP A 23 13.07 14.73 15.54
CA ASP A 23 14.44 14.87 15.07
C ASP A 23 14.58 14.46 13.59
N ARG A 24 13.83 13.45 13.19
CA ARG A 24 13.80 12.97 11.80
C ARG A 24 13.00 13.91 10.89
N ILE A 25 11.91 14.51 11.39
CA ILE A 25 11.09 15.48 10.65
C ILE A 25 11.89 16.78 10.44
N LEU A 26 12.64 17.21 11.46
CA LEU A 26 13.47 18.41 11.41
C LEU A 26 14.78 18.22 10.64
N SER A 27 15.26 16.97 10.52
CA SER A 27 16.42 16.63 9.69
C SER A 27 16.00 16.42 8.23
N SER A 28 16.96 16.58 7.33
CA SER A 28 16.70 16.32 5.91
C SER A 28 17.97 15.93 5.18
N ASN A 29 17.84 14.99 4.28
CA ASN A 29 18.86 14.61 3.32
C ASN A 29 18.58 15.15 1.90
N HIS A 30 17.65 16.12 1.77
CA HIS A 30 17.25 16.66 0.48
C HIS A 30 18.48 17.24 -0.26
N GLU A 31 18.61 16.95 -1.57
CA GLU A 31 19.76 17.40 -2.38
C GLU A 31 19.88 18.93 -2.47
N ASP A 32 18.74 19.64 -2.45
CA ASP A 32 18.70 21.11 -2.46
C ASP A 32 18.88 21.69 -1.04
N PRO A 33 19.96 22.47 -0.78
CA PRO A 33 20.19 23.08 0.53
C PRO A 33 19.09 24.05 0.96
N ALA A 34 18.43 24.74 0.03
CA ALA A 34 17.37 25.68 0.34
C ALA A 34 16.12 24.94 0.88
N ILE A 35 15.79 23.80 0.29
CA ILE A 35 14.69 22.95 0.76
C ILE A 35 15.03 22.36 2.12
N ARG A 36 16.26 21.87 2.33
CA ARG A 36 16.73 21.43 3.67
C ARG A 36 16.54 22.50 4.73
N ALA A 37 16.95 23.71 4.44
CA ALA A 37 16.87 24.84 5.37
C ALA A 37 15.43 25.27 5.65
N SER A 38 14.53 25.15 4.68
CA SER A 38 13.13 25.59 4.79
C SER A 38 12.31 24.72 5.74
N ARG A 39 12.71 23.45 5.94
CA ARG A 39 11.94 22.45 6.71
C ARG A 39 10.48 22.34 6.27
N LYS A 40 10.22 22.51 4.99
CA LYS A 40 8.87 22.53 4.43
C LYS A 40 8.20 21.17 4.53
N VAL A 41 7.00 21.16 5.10
CA VAL A 41 6.15 19.97 5.25
C VAL A 41 4.96 20.05 4.31
N VAL A 42 4.70 18.98 3.59
CA VAL A 42 3.50 18.82 2.77
C VAL A 42 2.66 17.67 3.32
N MET A 43 1.38 17.92 3.57
CA MET A 43 0.43 16.93 4.09
C MET A 43 -0.52 16.49 2.97
N ILE A 44 -0.72 15.20 2.84
CA ILE A 44 -1.68 14.57 1.93
C ILE A 44 -2.78 13.95 2.79
N THR A 45 -3.90 14.64 2.88
CA THR A 45 -5.09 14.30 3.67
C THR A 45 -6.29 14.00 2.79
N ALA A 46 -6.09 13.74 1.49
CA ALA A 46 -7.14 13.47 0.51
C ALA A 46 -8.07 12.30 0.91
N ALA A 47 -7.58 11.36 1.74
CA ALA A 47 -8.37 10.29 2.31
C ALA A 47 -9.51 10.78 3.22
N TRP A 48 -9.44 11.99 3.74
CA TRP A 48 -10.45 12.62 4.61
C TRP A 48 -11.58 13.29 3.83
N LYS A 49 -11.47 13.35 2.51
CA LYS A 49 -12.50 13.91 1.62
C LYS A 49 -12.77 15.41 1.90
N LYS A 50 -14.01 15.75 2.30
CA LYS A 50 -14.43 17.13 2.57
C LYS A 50 -13.62 17.77 3.73
N GLU A 51 -13.09 16.95 4.61
CA GLU A 51 -12.31 17.34 5.78
C GLU A 51 -10.81 17.43 5.47
N GLU A 52 -10.42 17.48 4.18
CA GLU A 52 -9.02 17.53 3.74
C GLU A 52 -8.21 18.66 4.39
N TYR A 53 -8.86 19.74 4.82
CA TYR A 53 -8.24 20.89 5.51
C TYR A 53 -8.45 20.88 7.04
N ASP A 54 -9.00 19.81 7.61
CA ASP A 54 -9.20 19.69 9.07
C ASP A 54 -7.93 19.15 9.77
N GLU A 55 -6.78 19.70 9.39
CA GLU A 55 -5.46 19.34 9.90
C GLU A 55 -4.92 20.31 10.95
N GLY A 56 -5.77 21.12 11.58
CA GLY A 56 -5.37 22.11 12.57
C GLY A 56 -4.55 21.53 13.73
N HIS A 57 -4.91 20.36 14.21
CA HIS A 57 -4.19 19.63 15.26
C HIS A 57 -2.81 19.16 14.82
N ILE A 58 -2.64 18.76 13.55
CA ILE A 58 -1.35 18.38 12.97
C ILE A 58 -0.45 19.59 12.80
N ARG A 59 -0.99 20.72 12.30
CA ARG A 59 -0.26 21.99 12.20
C ARG A 59 0.24 22.45 13.56
N SER A 60 -0.61 22.35 14.58
CA SER A 60 -0.22 22.69 15.96
C SER A 60 0.92 21.81 16.46
N ALA A 61 0.89 20.51 16.20
CA ALA A 61 1.96 19.59 16.57
C ALA A 61 3.27 19.88 15.83
N LEU A 62 3.21 20.14 14.50
CA LEU A 62 4.38 20.52 13.70
C LEU A 62 5.01 21.83 14.19
N ASN A 63 4.19 22.82 14.51
CA ASN A 63 4.66 24.07 15.11
C ASN A 63 5.33 23.80 16.48
N GLY A 64 4.77 22.91 17.30
CA GLY A 64 5.28 22.52 18.61
C GLY A 64 6.69 21.92 18.56
N ILE A 65 7.04 21.22 17.49
CA ILE A 65 8.39 20.66 17.29
C ILE A 65 9.34 21.62 16.55
N GLY A 66 8.91 22.83 16.20
CA GLY A 66 9.75 23.85 15.59
C GLY A 66 9.71 23.93 14.06
N VAL A 67 8.70 23.33 13.41
CA VAL A 67 8.37 23.66 12.03
C VAL A 67 7.55 24.93 12.04
N ALA A 68 8.24 26.08 11.92
CA ALA A 68 7.58 27.38 11.99
C ALA A 68 6.65 27.61 10.81
N SER A 69 5.39 27.96 11.09
CA SER A 69 4.48 28.49 10.08
C SER A 69 5.03 29.79 9.51
N ARG A 70 5.05 29.87 8.17
CA ARG A 70 5.49 31.07 7.44
C ARG A 70 4.38 31.49 6.49
N TYR A 71 3.67 32.55 6.85
CA TYR A 71 2.55 33.05 6.05
C TYR A 71 3.03 33.99 4.95
N GLU A 72 2.80 33.62 3.69
CA GLU A 72 3.06 34.43 2.50
C GLU A 72 1.79 34.50 1.66
N GLY A 73 1.30 35.69 1.35
CA GLY A 73 0.09 35.86 0.55
C GLY A 73 -1.19 35.23 1.13
N GLY A 74 -1.26 35.09 2.47
CA GLY A 74 -2.39 34.46 3.17
C GLY A 74 -2.33 32.93 3.29
N TYR A 75 -1.23 32.31 2.82
CA TYR A 75 -1.02 30.87 2.90
C TYR A 75 0.23 30.54 3.73
N ASP A 76 0.19 29.42 4.46
CA ASP A 76 1.38 28.91 5.13
C ASP A 76 2.33 28.28 4.09
N ALA A 77 3.52 28.90 3.93
CA ALA A 77 4.51 28.46 2.96
C ALA A 77 5.29 27.23 3.44
N ASN A 78 5.38 27.00 4.76
CA ASN A 78 6.16 25.91 5.35
C ASN A 78 5.34 24.67 5.67
N ILE A 79 4.07 24.81 6.08
CA ILE A 79 3.18 23.69 6.38
C ILE A 79 2.02 23.74 5.40
N GLN A 80 2.07 22.93 4.36
CA GLN A 80 1.10 22.97 3.26
C GLN A 80 0.27 21.70 3.20
N THR A 81 -1.04 21.85 2.93
CA THR A 81 -1.90 20.75 2.50
C THR A 81 -1.79 20.62 0.99
N LEU A 82 -1.57 19.41 0.48
CA LEU A 82 -1.51 19.20 -0.97
C LEU A 82 -2.85 19.48 -1.66
N ALA A 83 -3.94 19.31 -0.93
CA ALA A 83 -5.30 19.64 -1.33
C ALA A 83 -5.80 18.92 -2.61
N VAL A 84 -5.37 17.69 -2.82
CA VAL A 84 -5.66 16.91 -4.05
C VAL A 84 -7.16 16.68 -4.23
N TYR A 85 -7.88 16.43 -3.13
CA TYR A 85 -9.32 16.22 -3.17
C TYR A 85 -10.08 17.52 -3.56
N HIS A 86 -9.69 18.65 -2.98
CA HIS A 86 -10.30 19.94 -3.30
C HIS A 86 -9.95 20.43 -4.71
N GLU A 87 -8.71 20.26 -5.16
CA GLU A 87 -8.30 20.60 -6.53
C GLU A 87 -9.06 19.74 -7.56
N PHE A 88 -9.27 18.45 -7.26
CA PHE A 88 -10.13 17.62 -8.10
C PHE A 88 -11.57 18.14 -8.14
N ASN A 89 -12.15 18.55 -7.01
CA ASN A 89 -13.50 19.10 -6.98
C ASN A 89 -13.60 20.47 -7.67
N SER A 90 -12.56 21.30 -7.60
CA SER A 90 -12.47 22.55 -8.35
C SER A 90 -12.48 22.30 -9.85
N LEU A 91 -11.70 21.33 -10.33
CA LEU A 91 -11.71 20.91 -11.73
C LEU A 91 -13.09 20.36 -12.14
N ARG A 92 -13.68 19.49 -11.29
CA ARG A 92 -15.03 18.97 -11.51
C ARG A 92 -16.08 20.07 -11.73
N ALA A 93 -16.01 21.14 -10.93
CA ALA A 93 -16.97 22.24 -11.00
C ALA A 93 -16.82 23.09 -12.28
N ARG A 94 -15.60 23.16 -12.83
CA ARG A 94 -15.28 24.00 -14.00
C ARG A 94 -15.29 23.23 -15.31
N GLU A 95 -14.94 21.96 -15.28
CA GLU A 95 -14.76 21.07 -16.44
C GLU A 95 -15.78 19.91 -16.38
N THR A 96 -17.07 20.27 -16.47
CA THR A 96 -18.18 19.33 -16.27
C THR A 96 -18.18 18.16 -17.26
N GLU A 97 -17.81 18.39 -18.52
CA GLU A 97 -17.74 17.32 -19.53
C GLU A 97 -16.57 16.37 -19.27
N LEU A 98 -15.40 16.90 -18.93
CA LEU A 98 -14.26 16.08 -18.53
C LEU A 98 -14.59 15.22 -17.30
N TYR A 99 -15.29 15.81 -16.33
CA TYR A 99 -15.75 15.07 -15.15
C TYR A 99 -16.75 13.97 -15.50
N ARG A 100 -17.70 14.25 -16.42
CA ARG A 100 -18.67 13.25 -16.89
C ARG A 100 -17.96 12.04 -17.51
N LEU A 101 -16.96 12.26 -18.36
CA LEU A 101 -16.14 11.20 -18.95
C LEU A 101 -15.35 10.42 -17.89
N TYR A 102 -14.74 11.14 -16.94
CA TYR A 102 -14.03 10.52 -15.83
C TYR A 102 -14.97 9.65 -14.97
N HIS A 103 -16.15 10.15 -14.64
CA HIS A 103 -17.15 9.43 -13.85
C HIS A 103 -17.62 8.17 -14.58
N ALA A 104 -17.91 8.26 -15.88
CA ALA A 104 -18.29 7.12 -16.70
C ALA A 104 -17.19 6.03 -16.69
N LYS A 105 -15.91 6.42 -16.83
CA LYS A 105 -14.78 5.50 -16.68
C LYS A 105 -14.76 4.85 -15.29
N GLN A 106 -14.96 5.62 -14.22
CA GLN A 106 -14.93 5.09 -12.85
C GLN A 106 -16.06 4.08 -12.59
N GLU A 107 -17.23 4.28 -13.18
CA GLU A 107 -18.34 3.32 -13.07
C GLU A 107 -18.01 2.00 -13.79
N VAL A 108 -17.36 2.05 -14.96
CA VAL A 108 -16.89 0.83 -15.65
C VAL A 108 -15.82 0.11 -14.81
N ILE A 109 -14.82 0.84 -14.29
CA ILE A 109 -13.77 0.27 -13.41
C ILE A 109 -14.40 -0.39 -12.18
N LYS A 110 -15.39 0.24 -11.56
CA LYS A 110 -16.13 -0.32 -10.43
C LYS A 110 -16.82 -1.65 -10.79
N GLN A 111 -17.46 -1.73 -11.95
CA GLN A 111 -18.09 -2.97 -12.44
C GLN A 111 -17.05 -4.07 -12.68
N VAL A 112 -15.91 -3.76 -13.30
CA VAL A 112 -14.79 -4.68 -13.49
C VAL A 112 -14.30 -5.21 -12.15
N LYS A 113 -14.03 -4.32 -11.19
CA LYS A 113 -13.59 -4.71 -9.84
C LYS A 113 -14.60 -5.59 -9.12
N GLN A 114 -15.90 -5.26 -9.20
CA GLN A 114 -16.95 -6.08 -8.61
C GLN A 114 -17.05 -7.48 -9.23
N PHE A 115 -16.85 -7.59 -10.55
CA PHE A 115 -16.84 -8.88 -11.24
C PHE A 115 -15.71 -9.79 -10.74
N TYR A 116 -14.46 -9.26 -10.74
CA TYR A 116 -13.30 -10.04 -10.31
C TYR A 116 -13.30 -10.32 -8.81
N ARG A 117 -13.81 -9.41 -8.00
CA ARG A 117 -14.05 -9.63 -6.56
C ARG A 117 -14.93 -10.84 -6.33
N ARG A 118 -16.11 -10.90 -6.98
CA ARG A 118 -17.03 -12.03 -6.85
C ARG A 118 -16.38 -13.34 -7.31
N LYS A 119 -15.68 -13.31 -8.43
CA LYS A 119 -14.96 -14.47 -8.96
C LYS A 119 -13.89 -14.96 -7.97
N ASN A 120 -13.07 -14.07 -7.44
CA ASN A 120 -12.04 -14.43 -6.47
C ASN A 120 -12.62 -14.89 -5.13
N SER A 121 -13.74 -14.32 -4.67
CA SER A 121 -14.42 -14.80 -3.46
C SER A 121 -14.81 -16.28 -3.56
N GLN A 122 -15.32 -16.71 -4.71
CA GLN A 122 -15.64 -18.14 -4.96
C GLN A 122 -14.37 -19.01 -4.96
N LEU A 123 -13.28 -18.55 -5.60
CA LEU A 123 -12.03 -19.29 -5.63
C LEU A 123 -11.36 -19.38 -4.24
N VAL A 124 -11.45 -18.33 -3.44
CA VAL A 124 -10.94 -18.34 -2.04
C VAL A 124 -11.75 -19.32 -1.18
N HIS A 125 -13.07 -19.38 -1.39
CA HIS A 125 -13.90 -20.37 -0.71
C HIS A 125 -13.48 -21.79 -1.11
N LEU A 126 -13.34 -22.06 -2.41
CA LEU A 126 -12.85 -23.34 -2.93
C LEU A 126 -11.47 -23.69 -2.37
N LEU A 127 -10.53 -22.74 -2.34
CA LEU A 127 -9.19 -22.95 -1.78
C LEU A 127 -9.25 -23.39 -0.30
N LYS A 128 -10.12 -22.77 0.49
CA LYS A 128 -10.33 -23.14 1.90
C LYS A 128 -10.92 -24.56 2.04
N GLU A 129 -11.92 -24.89 1.26
CA GLU A 129 -12.51 -26.25 1.25
C GLU A 129 -11.48 -27.32 0.84
N GLN A 130 -10.75 -27.10 -0.25
CA GLN A 130 -9.67 -28.00 -0.70
C GLN A 130 -8.61 -28.20 0.38
N SER A 131 -8.17 -27.09 1.04
CA SER A 131 -7.21 -27.15 2.13
C SER A 131 -7.73 -27.95 3.33
N GLN A 132 -9.00 -27.80 3.69
CA GLN A 132 -9.62 -28.54 4.78
C GLN A 132 -9.71 -30.05 4.47
N LEU A 133 -10.12 -30.41 3.25
CA LEU A 133 -10.19 -31.81 2.81
C LEU A 133 -8.81 -32.45 2.80
N LEU A 134 -7.80 -31.73 2.33
CA LEU A 134 -6.41 -32.22 2.33
C LEU A 134 -5.94 -32.48 3.77
N LYS A 135 -6.22 -31.58 4.72
CA LYS A 135 -5.84 -31.74 6.14
C LYS A 135 -6.55 -32.93 6.82
N GLN A 136 -7.77 -33.28 6.42
CA GLN A 136 -8.43 -34.46 6.95
C GLN A 136 -7.67 -35.77 6.63
N SER A 137 -7.06 -35.82 5.44
CA SER A 137 -6.24 -36.98 5.01
C SER A 137 -4.77 -36.86 5.37
N PHE A 138 -4.26 -35.65 5.50
CA PHE A 138 -2.85 -35.32 5.78
C PHE A 138 -2.74 -34.24 6.88
N PRO A 139 -3.01 -34.59 8.15
CA PRO A 139 -3.17 -33.59 9.25
C PRO A 139 -1.95 -32.70 9.51
N GLU A 140 -0.73 -33.19 9.25
CA GLU A 140 0.53 -32.45 9.46
C GLU A 140 0.83 -31.42 8.36
N THR A 141 -0.12 -31.22 7.41
CA THR A 141 0.09 -30.36 6.27
C THR A 141 -0.49 -28.96 6.52
N THR A 142 0.26 -27.93 6.16
CA THR A 142 -0.19 -26.54 6.17
C THR A 142 -0.35 -26.05 4.74
N LEU A 143 -1.21 -25.02 4.54
CA LEU A 143 -1.43 -24.44 3.21
C LEU A 143 -0.08 -23.94 2.61
N GLY A 144 0.80 -23.34 3.40
CA GLY A 144 2.10 -22.88 2.92
C GLY A 144 2.98 -24.01 2.37
N LYS A 145 2.98 -25.18 3.01
CA LYS A 145 3.69 -26.36 2.49
C LYS A 145 3.08 -26.87 1.17
N VAL A 146 1.76 -26.79 1.03
CA VAL A 146 1.04 -27.21 -0.17
C VAL A 146 1.33 -26.27 -1.34
N LEU A 147 1.28 -24.97 -1.10
CA LEU A 147 1.51 -23.96 -2.14
C LEU A 147 2.96 -23.94 -2.65
N ASP A 148 3.92 -24.32 -1.80
CA ASP A 148 5.34 -24.47 -2.18
C ASP A 148 5.74 -25.91 -2.53
N TYR A 149 4.79 -26.86 -2.54
CA TYR A 149 5.08 -28.23 -2.90
C TYR A 149 5.58 -28.32 -4.35
N PRO A 150 6.75 -28.95 -4.61
CA PRO A 150 7.28 -29.10 -5.96
C PRO A 150 6.42 -30.10 -6.75
N VAL A 151 5.57 -29.58 -7.63
CA VAL A 151 4.75 -30.43 -8.50
C VAL A 151 5.65 -31.08 -9.55
N GLN A 152 5.82 -32.40 -9.45
CA GLN A 152 6.58 -33.19 -10.40
C GLN A 152 5.82 -33.29 -11.72
N SER A 153 6.50 -33.00 -12.82
CA SER A 153 5.87 -32.87 -14.16
C SER A 153 6.11 -34.07 -15.05
N THR A 154 7.02 -35.00 -14.69
CA THR A 154 7.36 -36.12 -15.54
C THR A 154 6.61 -37.39 -15.12
N ARG A 155 6.10 -38.14 -16.09
CA ARG A 155 5.41 -39.41 -15.84
C ARG A 155 6.30 -40.45 -15.15
N LYS A 156 7.62 -40.36 -15.36
CA LYS A 156 8.61 -41.26 -14.74
C LYS A 156 8.70 -41.00 -13.24
N ASP A 157 8.70 -39.72 -12.83
CA ASP A 157 8.80 -39.35 -11.42
C ASP A 157 7.53 -39.76 -10.67
N LEU A 158 6.36 -39.60 -11.29
CA LEU A 158 5.08 -39.99 -10.71
C LEU A 158 4.96 -41.50 -10.52
N SER A 159 5.58 -42.30 -11.38
CA SER A 159 5.55 -43.80 -11.26
C SER A 159 6.29 -44.35 -10.07
N LEU A 160 7.12 -43.53 -9.41
CA LEU A 160 7.87 -43.89 -8.20
C LEU A 160 7.09 -43.62 -6.92
N LEU A 161 5.97 -42.90 -7.00
CA LEU A 161 5.16 -42.52 -5.84
C LEU A 161 4.20 -43.65 -5.45
N SER A 162 4.01 -43.83 -4.15
CA SER A 162 2.91 -44.65 -3.62
C SER A 162 1.55 -44.02 -3.93
N GLN A 163 0.48 -44.77 -3.81
CA GLN A 163 -0.89 -44.27 -4.05
C GLN A 163 -1.22 -43.07 -3.15
N ARG A 164 -0.75 -43.06 -1.89
CA ARG A 164 -0.98 -41.98 -0.96
C ARG A 164 -0.18 -40.72 -1.35
N GLU A 165 1.05 -40.89 -1.82
CA GLU A 165 1.88 -39.78 -2.32
C GLU A 165 1.32 -39.20 -3.62
N LEU A 166 0.80 -40.05 -4.53
CA LEU A 166 0.11 -39.62 -5.72
C LEU A 166 -1.16 -38.82 -5.39
N GLN A 167 -1.95 -39.26 -4.41
CA GLN A 167 -3.13 -38.54 -3.95
C GLN A 167 -2.74 -37.15 -3.42
N PHE A 168 -1.73 -37.08 -2.56
CA PHE A 168 -1.19 -35.83 -2.03
C PHE A 168 -0.69 -34.90 -3.13
N HIS A 169 0.07 -35.46 -4.09
CA HIS A 169 0.61 -34.74 -5.24
C HIS A 169 -0.51 -34.03 -6.05
N TYR A 170 -1.54 -34.78 -6.48
CA TYR A 170 -2.62 -34.21 -7.26
C TYR A 170 -3.44 -33.17 -6.48
N TRP A 171 -3.69 -33.39 -5.20
CA TRP A 171 -4.39 -32.42 -4.38
C TRP A 171 -3.58 -31.13 -4.17
N CYS A 172 -2.25 -31.24 -4.00
CA CYS A 172 -1.39 -30.05 -3.99
C CYS A 172 -1.44 -29.30 -5.32
N GLN A 173 -1.45 -30.02 -6.45
CA GLN A 173 -1.55 -29.40 -7.76
C GLN A 173 -2.86 -28.62 -7.92
N ASP A 174 -4.00 -29.22 -7.58
CA ASP A 174 -5.31 -28.56 -7.67
C ASP A 174 -5.39 -27.30 -6.81
N ILE A 175 -4.86 -27.36 -5.58
CA ILE A 175 -4.81 -26.21 -4.65
C ILE A 175 -3.92 -25.10 -5.22
N GLN A 176 -2.76 -25.44 -5.78
CA GLN A 176 -1.86 -24.47 -6.42
C GLN A 176 -2.49 -23.84 -7.66
N GLU A 177 -3.24 -24.59 -8.47
CA GLU A 177 -3.96 -24.08 -9.63
C GLU A 177 -5.07 -23.10 -9.22
N THR A 178 -5.79 -23.41 -8.13
CA THR A 178 -6.78 -22.48 -7.54
C THR A 178 -6.11 -21.18 -7.11
N MET A 179 -4.97 -21.25 -6.41
CA MET A 179 -4.22 -20.07 -5.99
C MET A 179 -3.70 -19.25 -7.17
N LYS A 180 -3.14 -19.91 -8.20
CA LYS A 180 -2.70 -19.25 -9.45
C LYS A 180 -3.86 -18.54 -10.14
N SER A 181 -5.05 -19.15 -10.13
CA SER A 181 -6.27 -18.56 -10.73
C SER A 181 -6.70 -17.29 -10.00
N ILE A 182 -6.58 -17.22 -8.67
CA ILE A 182 -6.84 -16.02 -7.88
C ILE A 182 -5.87 -14.90 -8.30
N SER A 183 -4.57 -15.18 -8.32
CA SER A 183 -3.54 -14.21 -8.69
C SER A 183 -3.67 -13.74 -10.15
N ALA A 184 -4.00 -14.65 -11.08
CA ALA A 184 -4.24 -14.32 -12.48
C ALA A 184 -5.47 -13.40 -12.66
N ASN A 185 -6.53 -13.61 -11.87
CA ASN A 185 -7.69 -12.72 -11.87
C ASN A 185 -7.36 -11.32 -11.33
N ASP A 186 -6.55 -11.23 -10.26
CA ASP A 186 -6.09 -9.94 -9.72
C ASP A 186 -5.27 -9.18 -10.79
N ALA A 187 -4.33 -9.85 -11.45
CA ALA A 187 -3.53 -9.26 -12.54
C ALA A 187 -4.42 -8.80 -13.72
N LYS A 188 -5.31 -9.66 -14.19
CA LYS A 188 -6.21 -9.32 -15.30
C LYS A 188 -7.15 -8.15 -14.98
N MET A 189 -7.63 -8.06 -13.76
CA MET A 189 -8.43 -6.92 -13.30
C MET A 189 -7.65 -5.61 -13.42
N VAL A 190 -6.37 -5.61 -12.98
CA VAL A 190 -5.48 -4.44 -13.09
C VAL A 190 -5.23 -4.06 -14.55
N ASP A 191 -4.94 -5.04 -15.40
CA ASP A 191 -4.70 -4.79 -16.83
C ASP A 191 -5.89 -4.10 -17.48
N ILE A 192 -7.12 -4.59 -17.24
CA ILE A 192 -8.35 -3.96 -17.75
C ILE A 192 -8.52 -2.54 -17.19
N CYS A 193 -8.27 -2.32 -15.88
CA CYS A 193 -8.35 -1.00 -15.27
C CYS A 193 -7.34 -0.02 -15.90
N ASN A 194 -6.12 -0.49 -16.19
CA ASN A 194 -5.09 0.30 -16.86
C ASN A 194 -5.47 0.64 -18.30
N GLU A 195 -6.01 -0.31 -19.06
CA GLU A 195 -6.49 -0.07 -20.43
C GLU A 195 -7.61 0.99 -20.45
N LEU A 196 -8.57 0.90 -19.52
CA LEU A 196 -9.64 1.89 -19.37
C LEU A 196 -9.07 3.28 -19.00
N ASP A 197 -8.04 3.33 -18.17
CA ASP A 197 -7.39 4.60 -17.81
C ASP A 197 -6.62 5.21 -18.99
N LEU A 198 -5.90 4.40 -19.74
CA LEU A 198 -5.21 4.83 -20.97
C LEU A 198 -6.20 5.30 -22.05
N SER A 199 -7.29 4.57 -22.27
CA SER A 199 -8.35 4.96 -23.18
C SER A 199 -8.98 6.29 -22.79
N PHE A 200 -9.26 6.49 -21.50
CA PHE A 200 -9.74 7.78 -20.98
C PHE A 200 -8.74 8.92 -21.27
N GLN A 201 -7.46 8.71 -21.00
CA GLN A 201 -6.42 9.73 -21.25
C GLN A 201 -6.36 10.11 -22.74
N ALA A 202 -6.46 9.13 -23.64
CA ALA A 202 -6.39 9.35 -25.06
C ALA A 202 -7.63 10.07 -25.62
N SER A 203 -8.83 9.75 -25.10
CA SER A 203 -10.10 10.20 -25.68
C SER A 203 -10.69 11.46 -25.03
N SER A 204 -10.38 11.71 -23.75
CA SER A 204 -11.01 12.82 -22.99
C SER A 204 -10.36 14.19 -23.18
N GLY A 205 -9.16 14.24 -23.76
CA GLY A 205 -8.36 15.47 -23.84
C GLY A 205 -7.85 15.98 -22.48
N VAL A 206 -7.93 15.17 -21.40
CA VAL A 206 -7.55 15.58 -20.03
C VAL A 206 -6.12 16.13 -19.97
N MET A 207 -5.19 15.48 -20.67
CA MET A 207 -3.77 15.87 -20.68
C MET A 207 -3.51 17.20 -21.40
N GLN A 208 -4.42 17.65 -22.26
CA GLN A 208 -4.37 18.92 -22.98
C GLN A 208 -5.17 20.02 -22.29
N ASN A 209 -6.06 19.66 -21.34
CA ASN A 209 -6.88 20.64 -20.63
C ASN A 209 -6.01 21.62 -19.82
N PRO A 210 -6.12 22.97 -20.04
CA PRO A 210 -5.24 23.95 -19.40
C PRO A 210 -5.37 23.95 -17.88
N LEU A 211 -6.60 23.84 -17.35
CA LEU A 211 -6.84 23.82 -15.91
C LEU A 211 -6.24 22.57 -15.26
N TYR A 212 -6.43 21.38 -15.86
CA TYR A 212 -5.81 20.16 -15.38
C TYR A 212 -4.29 20.26 -15.31
N ARG A 213 -3.67 20.77 -16.39
CA ARG A 213 -2.20 20.94 -16.46
C ARG A 213 -1.70 21.90 -15.39
N GLU A 214 -2.39 23.02 -15.17
CA GLU A 214 -2.00 24.00 -14.15
C GLU A 214 -2.14 23.41 -12.74
N LEU A 215 -3.27 22.73 -12.44
CA LEU A 215 -3.48 22.08 -11.15
C LEU A 215 -2.41 21.01 -10.90
N LYS A 216 -2.17 20.14 -11.88
CA LYS A 216 -1.13 19.09 -11.81
C LYS A 216 0.25 19.69 -11.54
N ARG A 217 0.66 20.71 -12.31
CA ARG A 217 1.94 21.39 -12.13
C ARG A 217 2.10 21.94 -10.71
N ARG A 218 1.09 22.63 -10.18
CA ARG A 218 1.12 23.15 -8.80
C ARG A 218 1.25 22.04 -7.74
N LEU A 219 0.54 20.94 -7.91
CA LEU A 219 0.64 19.79 -7.02
C LEU A 219 2.02 19.15 -7.05
N GLU A 220 2.60 18.97 -8.25
CA GLU A 220 3.94 18.45 -8.44
C GLU A 220 5.02 19.36 -7.81
N GLU A 221 4.92 20.68 -8.03
CA GLU A 221 5.84 21.66 -7.45
C GLU A 221 5.80 21.67 -5.92
N ARG A 222 4.62 21.53 -5.31
CA ARG A 222 4.49 21.40 -3.86
C ARG A 222 5.20 20.14 -3.35
N LEU A 223 4.99 18.99 -4.00
CA LEU A 223 5.65 17.74 -3.64
C LEU A 223 7.18 17.84 -3.77
N LEU A 224 7.67 18.36 -4.89
CA LEU A 224 9.10 18.45 -5.18
C LEU A 224 9.84 19.48 -4.34
N SER A 225 9.13 20.44 -3.76
CA SER A 225 9.70 21.44 -2.84
C SER A 225 9.58 21.05 -1.36
N ALA A 226 9.10 19.86 -1.05
CA ALA A 226 8.92 19.40 0.33
C ALA A 226 10.18 18.78 0.91
N ASN A 227 10.51 19.16 2.14
CA ASN A 227 11.49 18.46 2.98
C ASN A 227 10.92 17.15 3.56
N SER A 228 9.64 17.19 3.92
CA SER A 228 8.90 16.06 4.48
C SER A 228 7.50 15.99 3.90
N ILE A 229 7.06 14.79 3.56
CA ILE A 229 5.72 14.51 3.06
C ILE A 229 5.00 13.57 4.03
N PHE A 230 3.85 14.01 4.54
CA PHE A 230 2.96 13.17 5.34
C PHE A 230 1.81 12.66 4.49
N ILE A 231 1.53 11.36 4.52
CA ILE A 231 0.40 10.73 3.84
C ILE A 231 -0.49 10.06 4.88
N PHE A 232 -1.60 10.71 5.20
CA PHE A 232 -2.51 10.22 6.24
C PHE A 232 -3.49 9.18 5.71
N GLY A 233 -3.92 8.30 6.62
CA GLY A 233 -4.90 7.25 6.38
C GLY A 233 -6.33 7.77 6.22
N GLY A 234 -7.27 6.83 6.10
CA GLY A 234 -8.69 7.07 5.87
C GLY A 234 -9.19 6.27 4.66
N PHE A 235 -9.99 6.89 3.80
CA PHE A 235 -10.55 6.22 2.62
C PHE A 235 -9.49 5.99 1.53
N VAL A 236 -8.86 4.81 1.54
CA VAL A 236 -7.73 4.47 0.64
C VAL A 236 -8.09 4.61 -0.84
N ALA A 237 -9.29 4.19 -1.25
CA ALA A 237 -9.72 4.31 -2.65
C ALA A 237 -9.83 5.78 -3.11
N VAL A 238 -10.23 6.69 -2.21
CA VAL A 238 -10.27 8.13 -2.51
C VAL A 238 -8.84 8.67 -2.62
N LEU A 239 -7.98 8.37 -1.65
CA LEU A 239 -6.57 8.78 -1.67
C LEU A 239 -5.90 8.37 -2.98
N TYR A 240 -5.93 7.07 -3.29
CA TYR A 240 -5.33 6.52 -4.50
C TYR A 240 -5.90 7.17 -5.76
N ASN A 241 -7.22 7.18 -5.92
CA ASN A 241 -7.86 7.69 -7.14
C ASN A 241 -7.59 9.19 -7.37
N ARG A 242 -7.45 10.01 -6.32
CA ARG A 242 -7.14 11.44 -6.46
C ARG A 242 -5.68 11.66 -6.85
N LEU A 243 -4.75 10.98 -6.19
CA LEU A 243 -3.33 11.03 -6.54
C LEU A 243 -3.09 10.48 -7.97
N ASN A 244 -3.75 9.37 -8.33
CA ASN A 244 -3.63 8.77 -9.66
C ASN A 244 -4.31 9.62 -10.76
N PHE A 245 -5.39 10.32 -10.47
CA PHE A 245 -6.03 11.22 -11.43
C PHE A 245 -5.05 12.29 -11.92
N PHE A 246 -4.32 12.93 -11.02
CA PHE A 246 -3.28 13.91 -11.36
C PHE A 246 -1.93 13.29 -11.73
N LYS A 247 -1.82 11.93 -11.80
CA LYS A 247 -0.57 11.23 -12.15
C LYS A 247 0.63 11.62 -11.28
N LEU A 248 0.42 11.74 -9.97
CA LEU A 248 1.44 12.25 -9.03
C LEU A 248 2.51 11.21 -8.65
N LYS A 249 2.39 9.94 -9.07
CA LYS A 249 3.41 8.90 -8.81
C LYS A 249 4.82 9.38 -9.15
N GLY A 250 5.02 9.97 -10.35
CA GLY A 250 6.33 10.43 -10.78
C GLY A 250 6.93 11.49 -9.84
N ALA A 251 6.12 12.43 -9.36
CA ALA A 251 6.57 13.45 -8.43
C ALA A 251 6.89 12.88 -7.04
N LEU A 252 6.13 11.88 -6.54
CA LEU A 252 6.42 11.19 -5.29
C LEU A 252 7.74 10.41 -5.37
N VAL A 253 7.97 9.66 -6.45
CA VAL A 253 9.23 8.95 -6.69
C VAL A 253 10.41 9.92 -6.75
N GLU A 254 10.26 11.02 -7.48
CA GLU A 254 11.32 12.02 -7.63
C GLU A 254 11.61 12.75 -6.31
N ALA A 255 10.57 13.08 -5.51
CA ALA A 255 10.76 13.67 -4.18
C ALA A 255 11.58 12.74 -3.27
N LEU A 256 11.24 11.44 -3.23
CA LEU A 256 12.00 10.45 -2.47
C LEU A 256 13.46 10.35 -2.96
N ARG A 257 13.66 10.32 -4.28
CA ARG A 257 15.00 10.29 -4.90
C ARG A 257 15.85 11.50 -4.48
N ARG A 258 15.23 12.68 -4.41
CA ARG A 258 15.90 13.94 -4.01
C ARG A 258 16.20 14.05 -2.52
N GLY A 259 15.71 13.12 -1.71
CA GLY A 259 15.98 13.09 -0.28
C GLY A 259 14.86 13.61 0.61
N THR A 260 13.64 13.79 0.07
CA THR A 260 12.44 14.05 0.86
C THR A 260 12.10 12.84 1.73
N ASN A 261 11.80 13.07 3.02
CA ASN A 261 11.35 12.02 3.93
C ASN A 261 9.83 11.87 3.89
N PHE A 262 9.36 10.62 3.87
CA PHE A 262 7.93 10.29 3.87
C PHE A 262 7.52 9.73 5.23
N TYR A 263 6.37 10.18 5.70
CA TYR A 263 5.72 9.73 6.94
C TYR A 263 4.31 9.28 6.58
N THR A 264 4.02 7.99 6.74
CA THR A 264 2.76 7.41 6.26
C THR A 264 1.98 6.75 7.38
N VAL A 265 0.66 6.81 7.29
CA VAL A 265 -0.25 6.24 8.29
C VAL A 265 -1.32 5.40 7.59
N SER A 266 -1.49 4.15 8.01
CA SER A 266 -2.59 3.25 7.59
C SER A 266 -2.75 3.18 6.05
N ALA A 267 -3.84 3.73 5.50
CA ALA A 267 -4.07 3.78 4.05
C ALA A 267 -2.96 4.51 3.28
N GLY A 268 -2.34 5.54 3.90
CA GLY A 268 -1.18 6.23 3.35
C GLY A 268 0.03 5.31 3.16
N THR A 269 0.21 4.34 4.07
CA THR A 269 1.20 3.27 3.95
C THR A 269 0.86 2.34 2.79
N GLY A 270 -0.39 1.88 2.71
CA GLY A 270 -0.84 0.92 1.70
C GLY A 270 -0.68 1.41 0.26
N VAL A 271 -0.92 2.71 -0.01
CA VAL A 271 -0.82 3.24 -1.39
C VAL A 271 0.62 3.30 -1.92
N LEU A 272 1.64 3.26 -1.06
CA LEU A 272 3.05 3.25 -1.47
C LEU A 272 3.59 1.86 -1.81
N CYS A 273 2.94 0.79 -1.33
CA CYS A 273 3.29 -0.60 -1.63
C CYS A 273 2.91 -0.98 -3.07
N ASN A 274 3.27 -2.22 -3.48
CA ASN A 274 2.88 -2.76 -4.78
C ASN A 274 1.38 -3.04 -4.89
N SER A 275 0.77 -3.50 -3.80
CA SER A 275 -0.64 -3.88 -3.78
C SER A 275 -1.42 -3.05 -2.76
N ILE A 276 -2.55 -2.50 -3.19
CA ILE A 276 -3.52 -1.88 -2.29
C ILE A 276 -4.55 -2.94 -1.92
N ILE A 277 -4.63 -3.22 -0.61
CA ILE A 277 -5.52 -4.23 -0.05
C ILE A 277 -6.62 -3.52 0.73
N LEU A 278 -7.87 -3.82 0.43
CA LEU A 278 -9.01 -3.36 1.20
C LEU A 278 -9.39 -4.41 2.25
N TYR A 279 -9.75 -3.93 3.42
CA TYR A 279 -10.33 -4.72 4.49
C TYR A 279 -11.84 -4.49 4.50
N ASN A 280 -12.62 -5.55 4.45
CA ASN A 280 -14.09 -5.48 4.46
C ASN A 280 -14.64 -5.41 5.89
N ASP A 281 -14.27 -4.36 6.63
CA ASP A 281 -14.71 -4.16 8.03
C ASP A 281 -16.21 -3.96 8.17
N TYR A 282 -16.90 -3.59 7.09
CA TYR A 282 -18.31 -3.21 7.07
C TYR A 282 -19.19 -4.13 6.23
N ALA A 283 -18.68 -5.30 5.80
CA ALA A 283 -19.54 -6.26 5.14
C ALA A 283 -20.55 -6.82 6.15
N GLU A 284 -21.85 -6.64 5.88
CA GLU A 284 -22.95 -7.16 6.69
C GLU A 284 -22.85 -8.69 6.84
N ASP A 285 -22.27 -9.37 5.87
CA ASP A 285 -21.97 -10.80 5.88
C ASP A 285 -20.50 -11.09 6.24
N ARG A 286 -20.16 -11.00 7.52
CA ARG A 286 -18.84 -11.43 8.05
C ARG A 286 -18.56 -12.93 7.85
N HIS A 287 -19.51 -13.67 7.33
CA HIS A 287 -19.40 -15.11 7.07
C HIS A 287 -18.90 -15.45 5.66
N VAL A 288 -18.79 -14.47 4.76
CA VAL A 288 -18.28 -14.68 3.41
C VAL A 288 -16.76 -14.57 3.38
N ALA A 289 -16.16 -15.53 2.76
CA ALA A 289 -14.82 -16.06 2.92
C ALA A 289 -13.61 -15.16 2.59
N SER A 290 -13.74 -13.91 2.23
CA SER A 290 -12.58 -13.05 2.01
C SER A 290 -12.73 -11.68 2.67
N ASP A 291 -12.13 -11.55 3.84
CA ASP A 291 -12.03 -10.27 4.55
C ASP A 291 -11.05 -9.32 3.86
N PHE A 292 -10.38 -9.77 2.77
CA PHE A 292 -9.36 -9.02 2.06
C PHE A 292 -9.67 -8.95 0.57
N GLU A 293 -9.65 -7.73 0.03
CA GLU A 293 -9.78 -7.49 -1.39
C GLU A 293 -8.52 -6.85 -1.95
N PHE A 294 -8.03 -7.40 -3.04
CA PHE A 294 -7.12 -6.68 -3.89
C PHE A 294 -7.88 -5.56 -4.61
N PHE A 295 -7.50 -4.32 -4.36
CA PHE A 295 -8.16 -3.15 -4.93
C PHE A 295 -7.50 -2.69 -6.23
N GLU A 296 -6.17 -2.55 -6.21
CA GLU A 296 -5.39 -2.01 -7.31
C GLU A 296 -3.89 -2.19 -7.03
N ASN A 297 -3.05 -2.04 -8.04
CA ASN A 297 -1.64 -1.81 -7.81
C ASN A 297 -1.45 -0.46 -7.13
N GLY A 298 -0.63 -0.41 -6.10
CA GLY A 298 -0.22 0.82 -5.46
C GLY A 298 0.80 1.58 -6.31
N PHE A 299 1.38 2.62 -5.73
CA PHE A 299 2.39 3.41 -6.44
C PHE A 299 3.74 2.68 -6.59
N GLY A 300 3.97 1.60 -5.83
CA GLY A 300 5.19 0.82 -5.92
C GLY A 300 6.45 1.64 -5.65
N LEU A 301 6.40 2.58 -4.69
CA LEU A 301 7.59 3.24 -4.17
C LEU A 301 8.39 2.27 -3.31
N VAL A 302 7.72 1.27 -2.77
CA VAL A 302 8.30 0.17 -2.01
C VAL A 302 7.82 -1.13 -2.63
N THR A 303 8.75 -1.91 -3.16
CA THR A 303 8.48 -3.15 -3.90
C THR A 303 8.81 -4.40 -3.08
N GLU A 304 9.75 -4.28 -2.15
CA GLU A 304 10.30 -5.41 -1.39
C GLU A 304 9.40 -5.85 -0.22
N VAL A 305 8.57 -4.92 0.27
CA VAL A 305 7.71 -5.15 1.42
C VAL A 305 6.26 -4.86 1.08
N GLN A 306 5.36 -5.80 1.41
CA GLN A 306 3.92 -5.58 1.43
C GLN A 306 3.48 -5.34 2.87
N VAL A 307 2.96 -4.15 3.14
CA VAL A 307 2.52 -3.77 4.49
C VAL A 307 1.04 -4.05 4.67
N PHE A 308 0.69 -4.60 5.83
CA PHE A 308 -0.67 -4.87 6.30
C PHE A 308 -0.93 -4.05 7.58
N PRO A 309 -1.46 -2.83 7.46
CA PRO A 309 -1.83 -2.04 8.62
C PRO A 309 -3.01 -2.65 9.39
N HIS A 310 -3.13 -2.36 10.68
CA HIS A 310 -4.14 -2.90 11.60
C HIS A 310 -4.14 -4.44 11.66
N CYS A 311 -2.96 -5.05 11.66
CA CYS A 311 -2.85 -6.49 11.45
C CYS A 311 -3.50 -7.34 12.54
N MET A 312 -3.49 -6.95 13.81
CA MET A 312 -4.11 -7.72 14.89
C MET A 312 -5.64 -7.73 14.78
N ASP A 313 -6.23 -6.61 14.35
CA ASP A 313 -7.68 -6.47 14.24
C ASP A 313 -8.22 -7.10 12.95
N ARG A 314 -7.43 -7.08 11.87
CA ARG A 314 -7.91 -7.34 10.50
C ARG A 314 -7.31 -8.60 9.86
N ILE A 315 -6.12 -9.01 10.29
CA ILE A 315 -5.47 -10.22 9.81
C ILE A 315 -5.51 -11.25 10.93
N LYS A 316 -6.00 -12.45 10.65
CA LYS A 316 -5.92 -13.58 11.60
C LYS A 316 -4.45 -14.04 11.72
N THR A 317 -3.67 -13.28 12.50
CA THR A 317 -2.21 -13.50 12.62
C THR A 317 -1.84 -14.79 13.33
N ASP A 318 -2.79 -15.45 13.98
CA ASP A 318 -2.60 -16.75 14.65
C ASP A 318 -3.00 -17.93 13.77
N ASP A 319 -3.47 -17.67 12.53
CA ASP A 319 -3.76 -18.69 11.53
C ASP A 319 -2.63 -18.73 10.49
N PRO A 320 -1.73 -19.73 10.55
CA PRO A 320 -0.63 -19.87 9.59
C PRO A 320 -1.07 -20.03 8.15
N ASP A 321 -2.23 -20.65 7.91
CA ASP A 321 -2.75 -20.82 6.55
C ASP A 321 -3.23 -19.49 5.97
N ASN A 322 -3.84 -18.65 6.80
CA ASN A 322 -4.22 -17.29 6.37
C ASN A 322 -2.99 -16.44 6.04
N LEU A 323 -1.95 -16.51 6.86
CA LEU A 323 -0.69 -15.80 6.59
C LEU A 323 -0.01 -16.31 5.32
N ALA A 324 0.03 -17.63 5.12
CA ALA A 324 0.56 -18.23 3.89
C ALA A 324 -0.24 -17.79 2.65
N TYR A 325 -1.58 -17.81 2.73
CA TYR A 325 -2.44 -17.31 1.66
C TYR A 325 -2.15 -15.85 1.29
N LEU A 326 -2.06 -14.97 2.28
CA LEU A 326 -1.76 -13.55 2.05
C LEU A 326 -0.38 -13.36 1.40
N ALA A 327 0.65 -14.07 1.89
CA ALA A 327 1.99 -13.98 1.35
C ALA A 327 2.08 -14.51 -0.10
N HIS A 328 1.35 -15.59 -0.44
CA HIS A 328 1.30 -16.11 -1.80
C HIS A 328 0.50 -15.22 -2.74
N ARG A 329 -0.62 -14.65 -2.28
CA ARG A 329 -1.47 -13.81 -3.11
C ARG A 329 -0.80 -12.49 -3.48
N PHE A 330 -0.15 -11.84 -2.50
CA PHE A 330 0.41 -10.50 -2.69
C PHE A 330 1.90 -10.51 -3.06
N GLN A 331 2.52 -11.67 -3.17
CA GLN A 331 3.84 -11.96 -3.79
C GLN A 331 4.93 -10.92 -3.49
N ALA A 332 4.97 -10.38 -2.27
CA ALA A 332 6.07 -9.55 -1.85
C ALA A 332 7.23 -10.41 -1.32
N SER A 333 8.45 -9.89 -1.42
CA SER A 333 9.63 -10.54 -0.81
C SER A 333 9.45 -10.71 0.70
N CYS A 334 8.72 -9.78 1.32
CA CYS A 334 8.41 -9.79 2.73
C CYS A 334 7.01 -9.21 2.99
N CYS A 335 6.23 -9.89 3.82
CA CYS A 335 4.95 -9.40 4.31
C CYS A 335 5.11 -8.90 5.75
N VAL A 336 4.65 -7.68 6.00
CA VAL A 336 4.79 -7.01 7.30
C VAL A 336 3.43 -6.59 7.83
N GLY A 337 3.02 -7.21 8.94
CA GLY A 337 1.86 -6.79 9.72
C GLY A 337 2.24 -5.69 10.72
N MET A 338 1.48 -4.61 10.72
CA MET A 338 1.71 -3.45 11.58
C MET A 338 0.46 -3.12 12.37
N ASN A 339 0.62 -2.97 13.68
CA ASN A 339 -0.43 -2.54 14.59
C ASN A 339 -0.40 -1.03 14.83
N GLN A 340 -1.26 -0.61 15.75
CA GLN A 340 -1.22 0.73 16.30
C GLN A 340 0.14 0.98 16.97
N GLU A 341 0.74 2.13 16.69
CA GLU A 341 2.07 2.52 17.19
C GLU A 341 3.22 1.58 16.77
N SER A 342 3.02 0.74 15.75
CA SER A 342 4.09 0.01 15.08
C SER A 342 4.67 0.84 13.96
N TYR A 343 5.99 0.89 13.88
CA TYR A 343 6.70 1.69 12.89
C TYR A 343 7.77 0.87 12.17
N LEU A 344 7.80 0.99 10.85
CA LEU A 344 8.83 0.40 10.00
C LEU A 344 9.53 1.52 9.23
N LEU A 345 10.83 1.63 9.41
CA LEU A 345 11.65 2.61 8.71
C LEU A 345 12.35 1.96 7.52
N MET A 346 12.15 2.52 6.33
CA MET A 346 12.92 2.21 5.13
C MET A 346 13.95 3.30 4.90
N GLU A 347 15.21 2.92 4.76
CA GLU A 347 16.33 3.80 4.42
C GLU A 347 17.20 3.16 3.36
N THR A 348 17.81 3.97 2.49
CA THR A 348 18.87 3.49 1.61
C THR A 348 20.20 3.54 2.34
N VAL A 349 20.82 2.40 2.51
CA VAL A 349 22.16 2.28 3.09
C VAL A 349 23.18 1.91 2.02
N SER A 350 24.43 2.33 2.22
CA SER A 350 25.54 1.94 1.34
C SER A 350 26.42 0.96 2.09
N GLU A 351 26.42 -0.30 1.66
CA GLU A 351 27.25 -1.37 2.21
C GLU A 351 28.15 -1.95 1.12
N ALA A 352 29.44 -2.03 1.38
CA ALA A 352 30.44 -2.51 0.42
C ALA A 352 30.36 -1.82 -0.97
N GLY A 353 29.97 -0.54 -1.01
CA GLY A 353 29.83 0.23 -2.26
C GLY A 353 28.52 -0.01 -3.03
N GLN A 354 27.66 -0.89 -2.56
CA GLN A 354 26.32 -1.11 -3.13
C GLN A 354 25.26 -0.43 -2.29
N LYS A 355 24.29 0.19 -2.97
CA LYS A 355 23.09 0.75 -2.31
C LYS A 355 22.03 -0.31 -2.17
N ARG A 356 21.53 -0.50 -0.95
CA ARG A 356 20.38 -1.36 -0.68
C ARG A 356 19.36 -0.66 0.20
N GLU A 357 18.11 -1.08 0.11
CA GLU A 357 17.08 -0.67 1.05
C GLU A 357 17.19 -1.52 2.32
N ARG A 358 17.15 -0.84 3.45
CA ARG A 358 17.14 -1.46 4.78
C ARG A 358 15.83 -1.11 5.45
N PHE A 359 15.18 -2.11 6.01
CA PHE A 359 13.94 -1.98 6.74
C PHE A 359 14.18 -2.31 8.21
N THR A 360 13.89 -1.37 9.10
CA THR A 360 14.13 -1.50 10.54
C THR A 360 12.86 -1.23 11.32
N SER A 361 12.51 -2.10 12.28
CA SER A 361 11.46 -1.82 13.26
C SER A 361 11.92 -0.73 14.22
N VAL A 362 11.15 0.35 14.37
CA VAL A 362 11.53 1.51 15.20
C VAL A 362 10.47 1.90 16.24
N GLY A 363 9.47 1.04 16.46
CA GLY A 363 8.43 1.23 17.47
C GLY A 363 8.86 0.76 18.86
N GLU A 364 8.55 1.54 19.90
CA GLU A 364 8.91 1.19 21.28
C GLU A 364 7.97 0.17 21.92
N LYS A 365 6.65 0.26 21.63
CA LYS A 365 5.63 -0.57 22.29
C LYS A 365 5.42 -1.90 21.61
N ASP A 366 5.07 -1.84 20.33
CA ASP A 366 4.84 -3.01 19.50
C ASP A 366 5.83 -2.99 18.34
N GLY A 367 6.48 -4.12 18.11
CA GLY A 367 7.29 -4.31 16.92
C GLY A 367 6.43 -4.49 15.67
N VAL A 368 7.06 -4.92 14.61
CA VAL A 368 6.37 -5.32 13.38
C VAL A 368 6.35 -6.84 13.26
N TYR A 369 5.26 -7.40 12.80
CA TYR A 369 5.13 -8.83 12.54
C TYR A 369 5.56 -9.12 11.12
N VAL A 370 6.64 -9.89 10.97
CA VAL A 370 7.07 -10.39 9.66
C VAL A 370 6.50 -11.79 9.47
N PHE A 371 5.86 -12.05 8.35
CA PHE A 371 5.38 -13.38 8.02
C PHE A 371 5.74 -13.79 6.59
N ASP A 372 5.90 -15.09 6.40
CA ASP A 372 6.39 -15.64 5.15
C ASP A 372 5.34 -16.52 4.45
N ARG A 373 5.71 -17.02 3.26
CA ARG A 373 4.88 -17.90 2.43
C ARG A 373 4.52 -19.25 3.08
N PHE A 374 5.22 -19.64 4.15
CA PHE A 374 4.89 -20.83 4.95
C PHE A 374 3.94 -20.53 6.11
N GLY A 375 3.54 -19.25 6.29
CA GLY A 375 2.68 -18.80 7.38
C GLY A 375 3.41 -18.67 8.72
N ARG A 376 4.74 -18.66 8.72
CA ARG A 376 5.53 -18.42 9.94
C ARG A 376 5.54 -16.94 10.25
N LYS A 377 5.28 -16.60 11.50
CA LYS A 377 5.23 -15.23 12.01
C LYS A 377 6.38 -14.98 12.98
N VAL A 378 7.09 -13.87 12.80
CA VAL A 378 8.17 -13.43 13.69
C VAL A 378 7.92 -11.98 14.08
N LEU A 379 7.94 -11.67 15.37
CA LEU A 379 7.91 -10.30 15.88
C LEU A 379 9.31 -9.69 15.81
N LYS A 380 9.44 -8.58 15.10
CA LYS A 380 10.65 -7.75 15.08
C LYS A 380 10.49 -6.59 16.06
N LYS A 381 11.35 -6.58 17.08
CA LYS A 381 11.38 -5.54 18.12
C LYS A 381 12.11 -4.29 17.61
N MET A 382 12.06 -3.23 18.41
CA MET A 382 12.77 -1.97 18.14
C MET A 382 14.27 -2.22 17.87
N GLY A 383 14.77 -1.65 16.77
CA GLY A 383 16.15 -1.79 16.31
C GLY A 383 16.44 -3.03 15.48
N GLU A 384 15.51 -3.99 15.39
CA GLU A 384 15.73 -5.21 14.59
C GLU A 384 15.43 -4.96 13.11
N GLU A 385 16.33 -5.46 12.27
CA GLU A 385 16.17 -5.41 10.80
C GLU A 385 15.17 -6.47 10.32
N VAL A 386 14.31 -6.07 9.40
CA VAL A 386 13.45 -6.96 8.62
C VAL A 386 14.26 -7.47 7.44
N ALA A 387 14.69 -8.73 7.52
CA ALA A 387 15.44 -9.36 6.45
C ALA A 387 14.55 -9.54 5.21
N LEU A 388 14.97 -8.97 4.10
CA LEU A 388 14.41 -9.25 2.77
C LEU A 388 14.97 -10.60 2.30
N ARG A 389 14.11 -11.46 1.78
CA ARG A 389 14.50 -12.79 1.28
C ARG A 389 14.58 -12.82 -0.23
#